data_675403837862e67cb984aa41e4009e78
#
_entry.id   675403837862e67cb984aa41e4009e78
#
_cell.length_a   1.000
_cell.length_b   1.000
_cell.length_c   1.000
_cell.angle_alpha   90.00
_cell.angle_beta   90.00
_cell.angle_gamma   90.00
#
_symmetry.space_group_name_H-M   'P 1'
#
loop_
_entity.id
_entity.type
_entity.pdbx_description
1 polymer ?
#
loop_
_entity_poly.entity_id
_entity_poly.type
_entity_poly.pdbx_seq_one_letter_code
_entity_poly.pdbx_strand_id
1 'polypeptide(L)'
;MRWRPLPAFAAIDFLSCLLVVFVAVALTSRPPQVKTYGAYAVVITWPKGDNDVDLFVRNPEGGISYFGMAQVDQMQLEHDDLGTTMTGYAHSNENQERTVLRSATPGQWIANVVLYSRSQGSVPIRVAVTLWDLRSEDRIVNRATRQLRRKGEERTAFRFTIGPAGNVSGFSQLPVSLVSSTTAYASG
;
A
#
# COMPACT_ATOMS: atom_id res chain seq x y z
N MET A 1 44.62 12.52 49.10
CA MET A 1 43.20 12.71 48.65
C MET A 1 42.39 11.49 49.11
N ARG A 2 41.46 11.66 50.06
CA ARG A 2 40.59 10.57 50.48
C ARG A 2 39.33 10.58 49.65
N TRP A 3 39.12 9.58 48.82
CA TRP A 3 37.88 9.35 48.11
C TRP A 3 36.81 8.96 49.16
N ARG A 4 35.77 9.79 49.28
CA ARG A 4 34.56 9.43 50.02
C ARG A 4 33.62 8.70 49.07
N PRO A 5 33.23 7.45 49.35
CA PRO A 5 32.22 6.80 48.51
C PRO A 5 30.90 7.61 48.60
N LEU A 6 30.33 7.88 47.46
CA LEU A 6 28.97 8.44 47.39
C LEU A 6 28.03 7.49 48.15
N PRO A 7 27.12 8.01 48.98
CA PRO A 7 26.18 7.16 49.70
C PRO A 7 25.35 6.37 48.67
N ALA A 8 25.16 5.06 48.93
CA ALA A 8 24.48 4.12 48.03
C ALA A 8 23.11 4.63 47.56
N PHE A 9 22.40 5.38 48.41
CA PHE A 9 21.12 6.01 48.08
C PHE A 9 21.20 7.05 46.97
N ALA A 10 22.25 7.88 46.92
CA ALA A 10 22.43 8.85 45.87
C ALA A 10 22.70 8.19 44.49
N ALA A 11 23.35 7.04 44.48
CA ALA A 11 23.54 6.25 43.26
C ALA A 11 22.21 5.62 42.76
N ILE A 12 21.39 5.13 43.70
CA ILE A 12 20.07 4.56 43.35
C ILE A 12 19.15 5.65 42.82
N ASP A 13 19.09 6.82 43.47
CA ASP A 13 18.26 7.92 43.00
C ASP A 13 18.67 8.41 41.60
N PHE A 14 19.99 8.53 41.35
CA PHE A 14 20.52 8.87 40.05
C PHE A 14 20.13 7.85 38.97
N LEU A 15 20.30 6.55 39.26
CA LEU A 15 19.91 5.49 38.34
C LEU A 15 18.39 5.52 38.05
N SER A 16 17.58 5.74 39.10
CA SER A 16 16.12 5.85 38.96
C SER A 16 15.71 7.02 38.08
N CYS A 17 16.31 8.19 38.26
CA CYS A 17 16.10 9.36 37.40
C CYS A 17 16.50 9.07 35.94
N LEU A 18 17.66 8.41 35.72
CA LEU A 18 18.12 8.03 34.40
C LEU A 18 17.16 7.06 33.72
N LEU A 19 16.65 6.09 34.45
CA LEU A 19 15.65 5.12 33.95
C LEU A 19 14.36 5.83 33.55
N VAL A 20 13.85 6.74 34.39
CA VAL A 20 12.63 7.51 34.09
C VAL A 20 12.81 8.36 32.84
N VAL A 21 13.95 9.04 32.70
CA VAL A 21 14.27 9.84 31.50
C VAL A 21 14.37 8.94 30.28
N PHE A 22 15.04 7.79 30.39
CA PHE A 22 15.16 6.84 29.28
C PHE A 22 13.79 6.30 28.83
N VAL A 23 12.93 5.92 29.80
CA VAL A 23 11.56 5.45 29.51
C VAL A 23 10.75 6.58 28.89
N ALA A 24 10.83 7.80 29.40
CA ALA A 24 10.13 8.96 28.84
C ALA A 24 10.58 9.23 27.37
N VAL A 25 11.89 9.21 27.10
CA VAL A 25 12.43 9.35 25.76
C VAL A 25 11.98 8.20 24.87
N ALA A 26 12.01 6.96 25.34
CA ALA A 26 11.56 5.79 24.56
C ALA A 26 10.07 5.86 24.22
N LEU A 27 9.22 6.31 25.15
CA LEU A 27 7.79 6.47 24.95
C LEU A 27 7.43 7.67 24.05
N THR A 28 8.27 8.71 24.03
CA THR A 28 8.05 9.89 23.18
C THR A 28 8.77 9.81 21.83
N SER A 29 9.77 8.92 21.71
CA SER A 29 10.47 8.68 20.44
C SER A 29 9.52 7.98 19.47
N ARG A 30 8.89 8.72 18.59
CA ARG A 30 8.22 8.12 17.44
C ARG A 30 9.29 7.43 16.61
N PRO A 31 9.08 6.15 16.17
CA PRO A 31 9.99 5.53 15.24
C PRO A 31 10.16 6.47 14.04
N PRO A 32 11.36 6.59 13.47
CA PRO A 32 11.58 7.41 12.29
C PRO A 32 10.58 6.92 11.24
N GLN A 33 9.67 7.81 10.85
CA GLN A 33 8.76 7.54 9.74
C GLN A 33 9.67 7.38 8.52
N VAL A 34 9.81 6.15 8.04
CA VAL A 34 10.44 5.91 6.74
C VAL A 34 9.55 6.64 5.74
N LYS A 35 9.98 7.83 5.33
CA LYS A 35 9.27 8.57 4.28
C LYS A 35 9.28 7.68 3.05
N THR A 36 8.17 7.09 2.73
CA THR A 36 7.97 6.40 1.47
C THR A 36 8.15 7.45 0.38
N TYR A 37 9.21 7.30 -0.42
CA TYR A 37 9.52 8.24 -1.50
C TYR A 37 8.49 8.09 -2.61
N GLY A 38 7.34 8.75 -2.48
CA GLY A 38 6.27 8.74 -3.46
C GLY A 38 5.37 9.96 -3.32
N ALA A 39 4.73 10.34 -4.42
CA ALA A 39 3.73 11.41 -4.40
C ALA A 39 2.35 10.89 -3.96
N TYR A 40 1.99 9.71 -4.44
CA TYR A 40 0.72 9.05 -4.15
C TYR A 40 0.92 7.55 -3.98
N ALA A 41 -0.06 6.89 -3.36
CA ALA A 41 -0.15 5.42 -3.36
C ALA A 41 -1.59 4.98 -3.58
N VAL A 42 -1.75 3.94 -4.40
CA VAL A 42 -3.00 3.18 -4.49
C VAL A 42 -2.82 1.92 -3.68
N VAL A 43 -3.72 1.70 -2.71
CA VAL A 43 -3.70 0.54 -1.83
C VAL A 43 -5.02 -0.19 -1.97
N ILE A 44 -4.96 -1.50 -2.12
CA ILE A 44 -6.13 -2.38 -2.07
C ILE A 44 -6.04 -3.29 -0.85
N THR A 45 -7.19 -3.59 -0.26
CA THR A 45 -7.33 -4.57 0.82
C THR A 45 -8.59 -5.37 0.63
N TRP A 46 -8.54 -6.66 1.00
CA TRP A 46 -9.69 -7.56 0.93
C TRP A 46 -9.77 -8.46 2.17
N PRO A 47 -10.91 -9.12 2.43
CA PRO A 47 -11.08 -9.98 3.59
C PRO A 47 -10.05 -11.12 3.61
N LYS A 48 -9.61 -11.50 4.82
CA LYS A 48 -8.71 -12.64 5.02
C LYS A 48 -9.25 -13.90 4.36
N GLY A 49 -8.35 -14.68 3.79
CA GLY A 49 -8.64 -15.93 3.08
C GLY A 49 -7.74 -16.09 1.85
N ASP A 50 -7.84 -17.22 1.21
CA ASP A 50 -6.97 -17.64 0.10
C ASP A 50 -7.38 -17.04 -1.26
N ASN A 51 -7.95 -15.84 -1.25
CA ASN A 51 -8.26 -15.13 -2.48
C ASN A 51 -7.09 -14.25 -2.86
N ASP A 52 -6.75 -14.25 -4.13
CA ASP A 52 -5.69 -13.46 -4.71
C ASP A 52 -6.31 -12.35 -5.58
N VAL A 53 -6.04 -11.11 -5.23
CA VAL A 53 -6.61 -9.92 -5.88
C VAL A 53 -5.50 -8.98 -6.30
N ASP A 54 -5.31 -8.85 -7.60
CA ASP A 54 -4.28 -7.99 -8.19
C ASP A 54 -4.73 -6.54 -8.34
N LEU A 55 -3.79 -5.64 -8.09
CA LEU A 55 -3.89 -4.22 -8.39
C LEU A 55 -3.21 -3.89 -9.72
N PHE A 56 -3.96 -3.26 -10.62
CA PHE A 56 -3.47 -2.71 -11.87
C PHE A 56 -3.56 -1.19 -11.82
N VAL A 57 -2.45 -0.50 -12.05
CA VAL A 57 -2.42 0.97 -12.12
C VAL A 57 -1.84 1.40 -13.45
N ARG A 58 -2.60 2.21 -14.21
CA ARG A 58 -2.14 2.82 -15.46
C ARG A 58 -1.83 4.30 -15.27
N ASN A 59 -0.66 4.71 -15.74
CA ASN A 59 -0.23 6.10 -15.78
C ASN A 59 -0.78 6.85 -17.02
N PRO A 60 -0.62 8.19 -17.11
CA PRO A 60 -1.07 8.98 -18.25
C PRO A 60 -0.39 8.62 -19.59
N GLU A 61 0.83 8.08 -19.55
CA GLU A 61 1.62 7.70 -20.71
C GLU A 61 1.26 6.30 -21.24
N GLY A 62 0.39 5.56 -20.51
CA GLY A 62 -0.10 4.25 -20.91
C GLY A 62 0.63 3.07 -20.25
N GLY A 63 1.68 3.33 -19.47
CA GLY A 63 2.39 2.28 -18.69
C GLY A 63 1.46 1.69 -17.63
N ILE A 64 1.51 0.35 -17.44
CA ILE A 64 0.67 -0.38 -16.47
C ILE A 64 1.57 -1.13 -15.50
N SER A 65 1.44 -0.80 -14.20
CA SER A 65 2.06 -1.54 -13.11
C SER A 65 1.09 -2.61 -12.58
N TYR A 66 1.57 -3.84 -12.43
CA TYR A 66 0.85 -5.01 -11.92
C TYR A 66 1.88 -6.09 -11.50
N PHE A 67 1.49 -7.23 -10.96
CA PHE A 67 2.40 -8.29 -10.49
C PHE A 67 3.45 -8.73 -11.53
N GLY A 68 3.09 -8.86 -12.81
CA GLY A 68 4.01 -9.24 -13.90
C GLY A 68 4.95 -8.11 -14.36
N MET A 69 4.68 -6.87 -13.96
CA MET A 69 5.47 -5.69 -14.26
C MET A 69 5.41 -4.70 -13.08
N ALA A 70 6.08 -5.06 -12.00
CA ALA A 70 6.02 -4.35 -10.72
C ALA A 70 6.59 -2.93 -10.80
N GLN A 71 7.53 -2.66 -11.70
CA GLN A 71 8.13 -1.34 -11.89
C GLN A 71 7.93 -0.87 -13.33
N VAL A 72 7.22 0.24 -13.50
CA VAL A 72 6.95 0.88 -14.79
C VAL A 72 7.03 2.39 -14.61
N ASP A 73 7.91 3.05 -15.35
CA ASP A 73 8.12 4.50 -15.27
C ASP A 73 8.29 4.98 -13.81
N GLN A 74 7.35 5.79 -13.36
CA GLN A 74 7.32 6.33 -12.00
C GLN A 74 6.41 5.55 -11.04
N MET A 75 6.00 4.33 -11.41
CA MET A 75 5.19 3.44 -10.58
C MET A 75 6.00 2.27 -10.06
N GLN A 76 5.69 1.84 -8.84
CA GLN A 76 6.24 0.62 -8.26
C GLN A 76 5.18 -0.09 -7.42
N LEU A 77 4.91 -1.34 -7.75
CA LEU A 77 4.22 -2.28 -6.87
C LEU A 77 5.19 -2.68 -5.74
N GLU A 78 4.93 -2.23 -4.52
CA GLU A 78 5.82 -2.45 -3.37
C GLU A 78 5.44 -3.71 -2.59
N HIS A 79 4.18 -4.09 -2.63
CA HIS A 79 3.66 -5.26 -1.96
C HIS A 79 2.70 -5.98 -2.90
N ASP A 80 2.97 -7.27 -3.13
CA ASP A 80 2.21 -8.20 -3.93
C ASP A 80 1.87 -9.40 -3.03
N ASP A 81 0.58 -9.63 -2.79
CA ASP A 81 0.11 -10.77 -2.00
C ASP A 81 -0.26 -11.91 -2.94
N LEU A 82 0.64 -12.85 -3.10
CA LEU A 82 0.51 -14.00 -4.01
C LEU A 82 -0.56 -15.03 -3.58
N GLY A 83 -1.32 -14.75 -2.53
CA GLY A 83 -2.29 -15.71 -1.98
C GLY A 83 -1.62 -17.01 -1.53
N THR A 84 -2.42 -18.08 -1.31
CA THR A 84 -1.91 -19.38 -0.86
C THR A 84 -1.46 -20.30 -2.00
N THR A 85 -1.51 -19.85 -3.24
CA THR A 85 -1.32 -20.71 -4.41
C THR A 85 0.14 -21.02 -4.75
N MET A 86 1.11 -20.27 -4.21
CA MET A 86 2.54 -20.58 -4.38
C MET A 86 3.11 -21.31 -3.18
N THR A 87 3.31 -22.61 -3.32
CA THR A 87 4.02 -23.45 -2.35
C THR A 87 5.47 -23.00 -2.21
N GLY A 88 5.86 -22.52 -1.03
CA GLY A 88 7.26 -22.22 -0.67
C GLY A 88 7.55 -20.79 -0.24
N TYR A 89 6.60 -19.87 -0.32
CA TYR A 89 6.73 -18.52 0.23
C TYR A 89 5.91 -18.37 1.52
N ALA A 90 6.44 -17.61 2.48
CA ALA A 90 5.71 -17.29 3.70
C ALA A 90 4.47 -16.47 3.33
N HIS A 91 3.28 -17.02 3.64
CA HIS A 91 2.02 -16.31 3.43
C HIS A 91 2.01 -15.03 4.25
N SER A 92 1.85 -13.89 3.58
CA SER A 92 1.45 -12.68 4.26
C SER A 92 -0.03 -12.82 4.60
N ASN A 93 -0.38 -12.73 5.89
CA ASN A 93 -1.77 -12.66 6.32
C ASN A 93 -2.40 -11.27 6.05
N GLU A 94 -1.70 -10.46 5.29
CA GLU A 94 -2.10 -9.10 4.95
C GLU A 94 -2.65 -9.09 3.52
N ASN A 95 -3.90 -9.45 3.33
CA ASN A 95 -4.60 -9.37 2.05
C ASN A 95 -4.61 -7.91 1.56
N GLN A 96 -3.46 -7.47 1.05
CA GLN A 96 -3.18 -6.10 0.63
C GLN A 96 -2.19 -6.07 -0.52
N GLU A 97 -2.41 -5.17 -1.48
CA GLU A 97 -1.40 -4.74 -2.44
C GLU A 97 -1.27 -3.23 -2.47
N ARG A 98 -0.08 -2.76 -2.82
CA ARG A 98 0.24 -1.34 -2.83
C ARG A 98 1.10 -0.97 -4.04
N THR A 99 0.61 -0.05 -4.86
CA THR A 99 1.39 0.61 -5.91
C THR A 99 1.68 2.05 -5.51
N VAL A 100 2.94 2.42 -5.48
CA VAL A 100 3.40 3.78 -5.23
C VAL A 100 3.65 4.50 -6.54
N LEU A 101 3.10 5.72 -6.66
CA LEU A 101 3.36 6.67 -7.71
C LEU A 101 4.47 7.60 -7.21
N ARG A 102 5.68 7.44 -7.72
CA ARG A 102 6.86 8.18 -7.24
C ARG A 102 6.82 9.66 -7.60
N SER A 103 6.11 10.02 -8.67
CA SER A 103 5.87 11.40 -9.08
C SER A 103 4.39 11.69 -9.25
N ALA A 104 4.04 12.98 -9.14
CA ALA A 104 2.69 13.47 -9.43
C ALA A 104 2.55 13.84 -10.92
N THR A 105 2.88 12.92 -11.82
CA THR A 105 2.81 13.14 -13.29
C THR A 105 1.39 13.59 -13.68
N PRO A 106 1.25 14.78 -14.31
CA PRO A 106 -0.04 15.29 -14.71
C PRO A 106 -0.70 14.41 -15.76
N GLY A 107 -2.03 14.26 -15.66
CA GLY A 107 -2.82 13.48 -16.61
C GLY A 107 -3.75 12.49 -15.92
N GLN A 108 -4.37 11.63 -16.72
CA GLN A 108 -5.35 10.66 -16.24
C GLN A 108 -4.68 9.36 -15.78
N TRP A 109 -4.99 8.97 -14.56
CA TRP A 109 -4.60 7.72 -13.92
C TRP A 109 -5.80 6.80 -13.79
N ILE A 110 -5.56 5.49 -13.80
CA ILE A 110 -6.60 4.46 -13.66
C ILE A 110 -6.12 3.40 -12.69
N ALA A 111 -6.98 3.02 -11.75
CA ALA A 111 -6.76 1.89 -10.84
C ALA A 111 -7.87 0.86 -11.03
N ASN A 112 -7.48 -0.37 -11.35
CA ASN A 112 -8.35 -1.53 -11.48
C ASN A 112 -7.97 -2.60 -10.45
N VAL A 113 -8.96 -3.40 -10.07
CA VAL A 113 -8.77 -4.61 -9.27
C VAL A 113 -9.22 -5.81 -10.08
N VAL A 114 -8.44 -6.90 -9.98
CA VAL A 114 -8.68 -8.14 -10.72
C VAL A 114 -8.66 -9.31 -9.75
N LEU A 115 -9.61 -10.23 -9.86
CA LEU A 115 -9.59 -11.47 -9.08
C LEU A 115 -8.75 -12.51 -9.83
N TYR A 116 -7.48 -12.66 -9.45
CA TYR A 116 -6.57 -13.62 -10.07
C TYR A 116 -6.91 -15.05 -9.70
N SER A 117 -7.01 -15.33 -8.40
CA SER A 117 -7.45 -16.64 -7.94
C SER A 117 -8.49 -16.52 -6.83
N ARG A 118 -9.32 -17.56 -6.71
CA ARG A 118 -10.41 -17.59 -5.75
C ARG A 118 -10.41 -18.90 -4.99
N SER A 119 -10.43 -18.81 -3.66
CA SER A 119 -10.77 -19.93 -2.81
C SER A 119 -12.27 -20.31 -2.99
N GLN A 120 -12.64 -21.49 -2.51
CA GLN A 120 -14.02 -21.97 -2.64
C GLN A 120 -15.04 -21.00 -2.00
N GLY A 121 -16.17 -20.80 -2.68
CA GLY A 121 -17.27 -20.00 -2.18
C GLY A 121 -17.94 -19.16 -3.27
N SER A 122 -19.20 -18.74 -3.03
CA SER A 122 -20.01 -17.96 -3.97
C SER A 122 -20.16 -16.48 -3.57
N VAL A 123 -19.78 -16.14 -2.34
CA VAL A 123 -19.92 -14.76 -1.82
C VAL A 123 -18.96 -13.83 -2.54
N PRO A 124 -19.40 -12.66 -3.04
CA PRO A 124 -18.51 -11.69 -3.67
C PRO A 124 -17.40 -11.24 -2.73
N ILE A 125 -16.18 -11.15 -3.25
CA ILE A 125 -15.03 -10.62 -2.51
C ILE A 125 -15.12 -9.10 -2.55
N ARG A 126 -15.16 -8.50 -1.36
CA ARG A 126 -15.24 -7.05 -1.21
C ARG A 126 -13.83 -6.47 -1.12
N VAL A 127 -13.43 -5.72 -2.14
CA VAL A 127 -12.12 -5.07 -2.21
C VAL A 127 -12.28 -3.59 -1.90
N ALA A 128 -11.61 -3.11 -0.86
CA ALA A 128 -11.48 -1.69 -0.59
C ALA A 128 -10.26 -1.15 -1.34
N VAL A 129 -10.43 -0.01 -2.00
CA VAL A 129 -9.36 0.66 -2.78
C VAL A 129 -9.22 2.07 -2.26
N THR A 130 -8.01 2.47 -1.89
CA THR A 130 -7.73 3.78 -1.29
C THR A 130 -6.61 4.47 -2.06
N LEU A 131 -6.81 5.73 -2.42
CA LEU A 131 -5.76 6.62 -2.93
C LEU A 131 -5.25 7.49 -1.79
N TRP A 132 -3.94 7.41 -1.55
CA TRP A 132 -3.22 8.19 -0.54
C TRP A 132 -2.40 9.30 -1.19
N ASP A 133 -2.35 10.46 -0.58
CA ASP A 133 -1.38 11.53 -0.83
C ASP A 133 -0.24 11.39 0.18
N LEU A 134 0.98 11.15 -0.30
CA LEU A 134 2.17 10.91 0.50
C LEU A 134 3.11 12.12 0.56
N ARG A 135 2.76 13.24 -0.05
CA ARG A 135 3.67 14.39 -0.25
C ARG A 135 3.99 15.19 1.01
N SER A 136 3.11 15.16 1.99
CA SER A 136 3.30 15.87 3.25
C SER A 136 3.05 14.97 4.46
N GLU A 137 1.79 14.84 4.84
CA GLU A 137 1.30 13.87 5.82
C GLU A 137 0.43 12.88 5.05
N ASP A 138 0.55 11.60 5.34
CA ASP A 138 -0.22 10.55 4.68
C ASP A 138 -1.71 10.83 4.82
N ARG A 139 -2.33 11.21 3.72
CA ARG A 139 -3.73 11.63 3.68
C ARG A 139 -4.51 10.85 2.64
N ILE A 140 -5.67 10.37 3.03
CA ILE A 140 -6.59 9.72 2.09
C ILE A 140 -7.23 10.79 1.20
N VAL A 141 -7.06 10.59 -0.11
CA VAL A 141 -7.64 11.46 -1.15
C VAL A 141 -8.99 10.91 -1.62
N ASN A 142 -9.07 9.58 -1.79
CA ASN A 142 -10.30 8.92 -2.22
C ASN A 142 -10.37 7.47 -1.73
N ARG A 143 -11.59 6.96 -1.64
CA ARG A 143 -11.88 5.54 -1.34
C ARG A 143 -12.96 5.03 -2.27
N ALA A 144 -12.80 3.77 -2.70
CA ALA A 144 -13.82 3.05 -3.43
C ALA A 144 -13.93 1.62 -2.89
N THR A 145 -15.06 0.98 -3.14
CA THR A 145 -15.25 -0.45 -2.86
C THR A 145 -15.71 -1.13 -4.12
N ARG A 146 -15.14 -2.31 -4.42
CA ARG A 146 -15.53 -3.15 -5.54
C ARG A 146 -15.90 -4.54 -5.04
N GLN A 147 -16.74 -5.21 -5.79
CA GLN A 147 -17.10 -6.60 -5.55
C GLN A 147 -16.65 -7.43 -6.73
N LEU A 148 -15.87 -8.48 -6.47
CA LEU A 148 -15.40 -9.45 -7.45
C LEU A 148 -16.06 -10.80 -7.16
N ARG A 149 -16.55 -11.48 -8.22
CA ARG A 149 -17.37 -12.68 -8.08
C ARG A 149 -16.72 -13.92 -8.68
N ARG A 150 -15.91 -13.77 -9.72
CA ARG A 150 -15.34 -14.88 -10.46
C ARG A 150 -13.90 -14.59 -10.88
N LYS A 151 -13.12 -15.65 -11.00
CA LYS A 151 -11.74 -15.57 -11.52
C LYS A 151 -11.71 -14.80 -12.84
N GLY A 152 -10.73 -13.92 -13.01
CA GLY A 152 -10.56 -13.04 -14.17
C GLY A 152 -11.51 -11.83 -14.20
N GLU A 153 -12.36 -11.64 -13.18
CA GLU A 153 -13.21 -10.46 -13.12
C GLU A 153 -12.39 -9.22 -12.80
N GLU A 154 -12.42 -8.25 -13.71
CA GLU A 154 -11.81 -6.95 -13.60
C GLU A 154 -12.83 -5.87 -13.29
N ARG A 155 -12.50 -4.94 -12.38
CA ARG A 155 -13.31 -3.77 -12.05
C ARG A 155 -12.45 -2.52 -11.93
N THR A 156 -12.83 -1.46 -12.63
CA THR A 156 -12.25 -0.14 -12.41
C THR A 156 -12.65 0.37 -11.04
N ALA A 157 -11.66 0.56 -10.16
CA ALA A 157 -11.89 1.12 -8.84
C ALA A 157 -12.19 2.61 -8.95
N PHE A 158 -11.29 3.34 -9.60
CA PHE A 158 -11.48 4.72 -9.98
C PHE A 158 -10.49 5.15 -11.06
N ARG A 159 -10.90 6.14 -11.79
CA ARG A 159 -10.06 6.97 -12.64
C ARG A 159 -9.93 8.31 -11.94
N PHE A 160 -8.79 8.97 -12.07
CA PHE A 160 -8.57 10.32 -11.51
C PHE A 160 -7.57 11.08 -12.37
N THR A 161 -7.55 12.39 -12.24
CA THR A 161 -6.62 13.25 -12.92
C THR A 161 -5.71 13.94 -11.91
N ILE A 162 -4.40 13.89 -12.13
CA ILE A 162 -3.43 14.73 -11.44
C ILE A 162 -3.22 15.97 -12.32
N GLY A 163 -3.46 17.14 -11.76
CA GLY A 163 -3.22 18.43 -12.42
C GLY A 163 -1.74 18.84 -12.43
N PRO A 164 -1.37 19.87 -13.18
CA PRO A 164 0.02 20.35 -13.25
C PRO A 164 0.61 20.77 -11.89
N ALA A 165 -0.22 21.24 -10.96
CA ALA A 165 0.16 21.56 -9.60
C ALA A 165 0.19 20.33 -8.65
N GLY A 166 -0.02 19.14 -9.19
CA GLY A 166 -0.07 17.91 -8.43
C GLY A 166 -1.38 17.68 -7.67
N ASN A 167 -2.41 18.49 -7.84
CA ASN A 167 -3.71 18.29 -7.22
C ASN A 167 -4.50 17.17 -7.91
N VAL A 168 -5.24 16.38 -7.14
CA VAL A 168 -6.06 15.28 -7.65
C VAL A 168 -7.51 15.72 -7.79
N SER A 169 -8.14 15.35 -8.92
CA SER A 169 -9.53 15.69 -9.25
C SER A 169 -10.13 14.69 -10.25
N GLY A 170 -11.37 14.92 -10.68
CA GLY A 170 -11.99 14.22 -11.80
C GLY A 170 -12.22 12.73 -11.53
N PHE A 171 -12.62 12.35 -10.31
CA PHE A 171 -12.91 10.97 -9.99
C PHE A 171 -14.09 10.42 -10.79
N SER A 172 -13.88 9.25 -11.39
CA SER A 172 -14.87 8.52 -12.17
C SER A 172 -14.71 7.02 -11.97
N GLN A 173 -15.76 6.27 -12.16
CA GLN A 173 -15.78 4.82 -12.08
C GLN A 173 -16.15 4.17 -13.43
N LEU A 174 -16.09 4.95 -14.51
CA LEU A 174 -16.36 4.44 -15.85
C LEU A 174 -15.41 3.28 -16.16
N PRO A 175 -15.94 2.12 -16.58
CA PRO A 175 -15.14 0.94 -16.82
C PRO A 175 -14.09 1.16 -17.90
N VAL A 176 -12.89 0.64 -17.64
CA VAL A 176 -11.79 0.51 -18.60
C VAL A 176 -11.09 -0.80 -18.32
N SER A 177 -10.86 -1.65 -19.31
CA SER A 177 -10.02 -2.83 -19.13
C SER A 177 -8.55 -2.47 -19.25
N LEU A 178 -7.74 -2.91 -18.28
CA LEU A 178 -6.28 -2.86 -18.29
C LEU A 178 -5.68 -4.23 -18.56
N VAL A 179 -6.36 -5.31 -18.15
CA VAL A 179 -5.91 -6.70 -18.34
C VAL A 179 -5.72 -7.03 -19.83
N SER A 180 -6.64 -6.60 -20.69
CA SER A 180 -6.52 -6.81 -22.14
C SER A 180 -5.30 -6.12 -22.77
N SER A 181 -4.71 -5.18 -22.07
CA SER A 181 -3.52 -4.43 -22.49
C SER A 181 -2.22 -5.03 -21.95
N THR A 182 -2.28 -6.11 -21.16
CA THR A 182 -1.12 -6.80 -20.58
C THR A 182 -0.99 -8.19 -21.13
N THR A 183 0.25 -8.62 -21.45
CA THR A 183 0.53 -9.95 -22.00
C THR A 183 0.40 -11.09 -20.98
N ALA A 184 0.40 -10.78 -19.69
CA ALA A 184 0.40 -11.80 -18.63
C ALA A 184 -0.92 -12.59 -18.51
N TYR A 185 -2.05 -12.03 -18.94
CA TYR A 185 -3.35 -12.68 -18.89
C TYR A 185 -3.78 -13.35 -20.20
N ALA A 186 -2.99 -13.18 -21.27
CA ALA A 186 -3.31 -13.76 -22.59
C ALA A 186 -3.00 -15.25 -22.72
N SER A 187 -2.37 -15.88 -21.74
CA SER A 187 -1.83 -17.25 -21.77
C SER A 187 -2.35 -18.18 -20.65
N GLY A 188 -3.46 -17.84 -19.99
CA GLY A 188 -4.02 -18.63 -18.89
C GLY A 188 -5.36 -19.30 -19.19
#